data_969c0270d5923427eabc4d587767e668
#
_entry.id   969c0270d5923427eabc4d587767e668
#
_cell.length_a   1.000
_cell.length_b   1.000
_cell.length_c   1.000
_cell.angle_alpha   90.00
_cell.angle_beta   90.00
_cell.angle_gamma   90.00
#
_symmetry.space_group_name_H-M   'P 1'
#
loop_
_entity.id
_entity.type
_entity.pdbx_description
1 polymer ?
#
loop_
_entity_poly.entity_id
_entity_poly.type
_entity_poly.pdbx_seq_one_letter_code
_entity_poly.pdbx_strand_id
1 'polypeptide(L)'
;MTPWVKRLLLANVVMYLVTRVAPGLVQGLALVPAFIPYQPWTLVTYMFLHGGFGHIFFNMLMLFFFGPRLEERLGSRTFIWFYLACGVGGALLSFMTPFSAIVGASGAIYGVVIGFARYWPREDIYIWGILPIQARMLAIFMVALSLFAGFTGAQDGIAHFAHLGGLLAGWVFLRSWEKRRRQRVVRRPSARSRMSGIRDADAIQNWEAIRRESLHEINREEVDYLLTKVKKMGVGSLTAEQRAFLDRMAKPR
;
A
#
# COMPACT_ATOMS: atom_id res chain seq x y z
N MET A 1 14.47 -0.15 4.38
CA MET A 1 13.50 0.31 3.34
C MET A 1 13.24 -0.81 2.35
N THR A 2 11.99 -1.10 2.05
CA THR A 2 11.58 -2.23 1.20
C THR A 2 11.83 -1.95 -0.30
N PRO A 3 11.97 -3.01 -1.14
CA PRO A 3 12.44 -2.86 -2.52
C PRO A 3 11.56 -1.96 -3.40
N TRP A 4 10.24 -2.12 -3.37
CA TRP A 4 9.35 -1.33 -4.23
C TRP A 4 9.12 0.08 -3.71
N VAL A 5 9.03 0.27 -2.39
CA VAL A 5 8.97 1.63 -1.84
C VAL A 5 10.20 2.44 -2.24
N LYS A 6 11.42 1.86 -2.14
CA LYS A 6 12.64 2.53 -2.58
C LYS A 6 12.59 2.89 -4.07
N ARG A 7 12.16 1.95 -4.94
CA ARG A 7 12.06 2.18 -6.38
C ARG A 7 11.03 3.26 -6.72
N LEU A 8 9.87 3.24 -6.06
CA LEU A 8 8.81 4.23 -6.27
C LEU A 8 9.24 5.63 -5.83
N LEU A 9 9.89 5.75 -4.66
CA LEU A 9 10.46 7.02 -4.20
C LEU A 9 11.45 7.57 -5.22
N LEU A 10 12.41 6.72 -5.66
CA LEU A 10 13.41 7.14 -6.64
C LEU A 10 12.78 7.54 -7.97
N ALA A 11 11.84 6.74 -8.50
CA ALA A 11 11.17 7.03 -9.77
C ALA A 11 10.42 8.37 -9.73
N ASN A 12 9.72 8.66 -8.62
CA ASN A 12 9.02 9.94 -8.46
C ASN A 12 9.99 11.12 -8.38
N VAL A 13 11.08 10.99 -7.63
CA VAL A 13 12.10 12.06 -7.53
C VAL A 13 12.75 12.30 -8.89
N VAL A 14 13.14 11.24 -9.60
CA VAL A 14 13.73 11.35 -10.94
C VAL A 14 12.77 12.02 -11.91
N MET A 15 11.50 11.58 -11.97
CA MET A 15 10.50 12.18 -12.85
C MET A 15 10.21 13.64 -12.48
N TYR A 16 10.21 14.00 -11.21
CA TYR A 16 10.08 15.37 -10.77
C TYR A 16 11.22 16.25 -11.31
N LEU A 17 12.47 15.79 -11.21
CA LEU A 17 13.62 16.51 -11.74
C LEU A 17 13.58 16.59 -13.28
N VAL A 18 13.25 15.50 -13.96
CA VAL A 18 13.11 15.46 -15.43
C VAL A 18 12.07 16.47 -15.91
N THR A 19 10.91 16.55 -15.27
CA THR A 19 9.85 17.49 -15.67
C THR A 19 10.18 18.95 -15.34
N ARG A 20 11.15 19.22 -14.47
CA ARG A 20 11.69 20.57 -14.26
C ARG A 20 12.59 21.02 -15.41
N VAL A 21 13.34 20.08 -16.00
CA VAL A 21 14.21 20.36 -17.14
C VAL A 21 13.43 20.33 -18.46
N ALA A 22 12.46 19.44 -18.58
CA ALA A 22 11.66 19.24 -19.79
C ALA A 22 10.14 19.35 -19.47
N PRO A 23 9.61 20.56 -19.19
CA PRO A 23 8.20 20.74 -18.75
C PRO A 23 7.18 20.30 -19.79
N GLY A 24 7.51 20.29 -21.08
CA GLY A 24 6.64 19.81 -22.15
C GLY A 24 6.23 18.33 -22.02
N LEU A 25 7.01 17.51 -21.31
CA LEU A 25 6.64 16.12 -21.06
C LEU A 25 5.36 15.97 -20.22
N VAL A 26 5.05 16.95 -19.39
CA VAL A 26 3.87 16.92 -18.53
C VAL A 26 2.60 16.78 -19.34
N GLN A 27 2.49 17.46 -20.48
CA GLN A 27 1.29 17.44 -21.34
C GLN A 27 0.98 16.05 -21.91
N GLY A 28 2.02 15.25 -22.23
CA GLY A 28 1.86 13.89 -22.76
C GLY A 28 1.73 12.81 -21.69
N LEU A 29 2.05 13.11 -20.43
CA LEU A 29 2.11 12.13 -19.33
C LEU A 29 1.06 12.39 -18.24
N ALA A 30 0.50 13.61 -18.13
CA ALA A 30 -0.56 13.94 -17.21
C ALA A 30 -1.88 13.25 -17.62
N LEU A 31 -2.66 12.90 -16.63
CA LEU A 31 -3.97 12.29 -16.86
C LEU A 31 -5.02 13.38 -17.12
N VAL A 32 -5.64 13.31 -18.29
CA VAL A 32 -6.93 13.96 -18.56
C VAL A 32 -7.91 12.86 -18.87
N PRO A 33 -8.90 12.57 -18.02
CA PRO A 33 -9.74 11.37 -18.17
C PRO A 33 -10.41 11.25 -19.53
N ALA A 34 -10.89 12.36 -20.11
CA ALA A 34 -11.50 12.38 -21.45
C ALA A 34 -10.53 11.91 -22.56
N PHE A 35 -9.23 12.01 -22.35
CA PHE A 35 -8.22 11.63 -23.35
C PHE A 35 -7.63 10.24 -23.15
N ILE A 36 -8.06 9.48 -22.15
CA ILE A 36 -7.59 8.10 -21.92
C ILE A 36 -7.68 7.22 -23.18
N PRO A 37 -8.75 7.27 -24.00
CA PRO A 37 -8.81 6.46 -25.22
C PRO A 37 -7.65 6.73 -26.20
N TYR A 38 -7.10 7.93 -26.20
CA TYR A 38 -6.00 8.36 -27.07
C TYR A 38 -4.65 8.29 -26.38
N GLN A 39 -4.63 8.36 -25.05
CA GLN A 39 -3.42 8.37 -24.21
C GLN A 39 -3.55 7.38 -23.04
N PRO A 40 -3.73 6.06 -23.30
CA PRO A 40 -4.00 5.07 -22.25
C PRO A 40 -2.84 4.90 -21.24
N TRP A 41 -1.60 5.22 -21.62
CA TRP A 41 -0.45 5.22 -20.72
C TRP A 41 -0.61 6.20 -19.55
N THR A 42 -1.39 7.27 -19.72
CA THR A 42 -1.64 8.27 -18.67
C THR A 42 -2.34 7.69 -17.44
N LEU A 43 -3.02 6.54 -17.55
CA LEU A 43 -3.53 5.77 -16.40
C LEU A 43 -2.45 5.41 -15.37
N VAL A 44 -1.19 5.40 -15.78
CA VAL A 44 -0.06 5.06 -14.91
C VAL A 44 0.94 6.21 -14.82
N THR A 45 1.26 6.89 -15.92
CA THR A 45 2.34 7.88 -15.95
C THR A 45 2.06 9.09 -15.06
N TYR A 46 0.80 9.50 -14.93
CA TYR A 46 0.40 10.63 -14.10
C TYR A 46 0.82 10.49 -12.63
N MET A 47 0.90 9.23 -12.14
CA MET A 47 1.28 8.90 -10.76
C MET A 47 2.72 9.32 -10.43
N PHE A 48 3.56 9.56 -11.43
CA PHE A 48 4.96 9.95 -11.26
C PHE A 48 5.21 11.43 -11.48
N LEU A 49 4.19 12.20 -11.83
CA LEU A 49 4.27 13.64 -12.05
C LEU A 49 3.87 14.40 -10.79
N HIS A 50 4.49 15.57 -10.57
CA HIS A 50 4.16 16.40 -9.41
C HIS A 50 4.21 17.89 -9.76
N GLY A 51 3.16 18.63 -9.40
CA GLY A 51 3.00 20.03 -9.74
C GLY A 51 3.94 21.00 -8.99
N GLY A 52 4.48 20.59 -7.83
CA GLY A 52 5.36 21.42 -7.02
C GLY A 52 6.09 20.64 -5.94
N PHE A 53 7.07 21.32 -5.27
CA PHE A 53 7.90 20.69 -4.23
C PHE A 53 7.06 20.16 -3.05
N GLY A 54 6.13 20.93 -2.53
CA GLY A 54 5.26 20.47 -1.44
C GLY A 54 4.44 19.24 -1.83
N HIS A 55 3.95 19.20 -3.08
CA HIS A 55 3.19 18.06 -3.58
C HIS A 55 4.02 16.77 -3.60
N ILE A 56 5.23 16.79 -4.16
CA ILE A 56 6.09 15.59 -4.15
C ILE A 56 6.56 15.26 -2.73
N PHE A 57 6.91 16.26 -1.94
CA PHE A 57 7.39 16.06 -0.57
C PHE A 57 6.38 15.27 0.28
N PHE A 58 5.12 15.72 0.32
CA PHE A 58 4.10 15.04 1.11
C PHE A 58 3.74 13.66 0.56
N ASN A 59 3.71 13.48 -0.76
CA ASN A 59 3.51 12.17 -1.37
C ASN A 59 4.62 11.20 -0.96
N MET A 60 5.89 11.60 -1.07
CA MET A 60 7.02 10.76 -0.73
C MET A 60 7.11 10.48 0.77
N LEU A 61 6.79 11.47 1.59
CA LEU A 61 6.73 11.33 3.04
C LEU A 61 5.70 10.25 3.45
N MET A 62 4.49 10.31 2.90
CA MET A 62 3.45 9.33 3.17
C MET A 62 3.84 7.94 2.67
N LEU A 63 4.43 7.84 1.47
CA LEU A 63 4.91 6.57 0.93
C LEU A 63 6.05 5.99 1.79
N PHE A 64 6.93 6.84 2.28
CA PHE A 64 8.05 6.45 3.15
C PHE A 64 7.57 5.86 4.50
N PHE A 65 6.57 6.48 5.13
CA PHE A 65 6.08 6.02 6.44
C PHE A 65 5.16 4.80 6.34
N PHE A 66 4.22 4.80 5.41
CA PHE A 66 3.19 3.76 5.33
C PHE A 66 3.56 2.59 4.41
N GLY A 67 4.37 2.88 3.38
CA GLY A 67 4.69 1.92 2.32
C GLY A 67 5.47 0.70 2.78
N PRO A 68 6.59 0.85 3.51
CA PRO A 68 7.46 -0.28 3.85
C PRO A 68 6.75 -1.36 4.64
N ARG A 69 6.01 -0.97 5.67
CA ARG A 69 5.26 -1.90 6.51
C ARG A 69 4.17 -2.63 5.73
N LEU A 70 3.47 -1.91 4.85
CA LEU A 70 2.46 -2.53 4.00
C LEU A 70 3.08 -3.44 2.93
N GLU A 71 4.22 -3.06 2.34
CA GLU A 71 4.95 -3.93 1.40
C GLU A 71 5.43 -5.21 2.08
N GLU A 72 5.94 -5.14 3.29
CA GLU A 72 6.31 -6.33 4.08
C GLU A 72 5.09 -7.22 4.33
N ARG A 73 3.96 -6.65 4.70
CA ARG A 73 2.71 -7.39 4.97
C ARG A 73 2.18 -8.12 3.73
N LEU A 74 2.13 -7.44 2.60
CA LEU A 74 1.57 -7.98 1.35
C LEU A 74 2.58 -8.86 0.59
N GLY A 75 3.87 -8.60 0.75
CA GLY A 75 4.96 -9.06 -0.10
C GLY A 75 5.12 -8.15 -1.32
N SER A 76 6.37 -7.94 -1.76
CA SER A 76 6.76 -6.93 -2.77
C SER A 76 5.97 -7.04 -4.09
N ARG A 77 5.74 -8.27 -4.59
CA ARG A 77 4.97 -8.47 -5.82
C ARG A 77 3.51 -8.06 -5.68
N THR A 78 2.88 -8.34 -4.55
CA THR A 78 1.48 -7.95 -4.30
C THR A 78 1.38 -6.46 -4.08
N PHE A 79 2.34 -5.88 -3.36
CA PHE A 79 2.38 -4.45 -3.06
C PHE A 79 2.44 -3.59 -4.33
N ILE A 80 3.30 -3.93 -5.29
CA ILE A 80 3.37 -3.12 -6.53
C ILE A 80 2.06 -3.19 -7.32
N TRP A 81 1.46 -4.37 -7.45
CA TRP A 81 0.16 -4.47 -8.12
C TRP A 81 -0.95 -3.74 -7.36
N PHE A 82 -0.92 -3.77 -6.03
CA PHE A 82 -1.81 -3.00 -5.18
C PHE A 82 -1.65 -1.50 -5.42
N TYR A 83 -0.42 -1.00 -5.39
CA TYR A 83 -0.10 0.42 -5.61
C TYR A 83 -0.59 0.90 -6.99
N LEU A 84 -0.27 0.15 -8.05
CA LEU A 84 -0.73 0.46 -9.41
C LEU A 84 -2.25 0.40 -9.54
N ALA A 85 -2.89 -0.62 -8.95
CA ALA A 85 -4.35 -0.72 -8.96
C ALA A 85 -5.03 0.47 -8.25
N CYS A 86 -4.46 0.96 -7.16
CA CYS A 86 -4.95 2.16 -6.47
C CYS A 86 -4.82 3.40 -7.37
N GLY A 87 -3.68 3.57 -8.06
CA GLY A 87 -3.50 4.66 -9.01
C GLY A 87 -4.50 4.58 -10.17
N VAL A 88 -4.62 3.42 -10.81
CA VAL A 88 -5.60 3.23 -11.89
C VAL A 88 -7.04 3.47 -11.40
N GLY A 89 -7.38 3.02 -10.19
CA GLY A 89 -8.67 3.32 -9.55
C GLY A 89 -8.91 4.81 -9.38
N GLY A 90 -7.87 5.55 -9.00
CA GLY A 90 -7.89 7.02 -8.96
C GLY A 90 -8.18 7.63 -10.32
N ALA A 91 -7.46 7.19 -11.35
CA ALA A 91 -7.67 7.65 -12.73
C ALA A 91 -9.12 7.37 -13.21
N LEU A 92 -9.65 6.18 -12.91
CA LEU A 92 -11.02 5.83 -13.30
C LEU A 92 -12.08 6.68 -12.60
N LEU A 93 -11.98 6.93 -11.30
CA LEU A 93 -12.97 7.76 -10.61
C LEU A 93 -12.85 9.24 -11.01
N SER A 94 -11.72 9.67 -11.56
CA SER A 94 -11.51 11.03 -12.07
C SER A 94 -12.35 11.37 -13.30
N PHE A 95 -13.06 10.40 -13.90
CA PHE A 95 -14.10 10.70 -14.90
C PHE A 95 -15.24 11.57 -14.37
N MET A 96 -15.35 11.74 -13.05
CA MET A 96 -16.24 12.76 -12.45
C MET A 96 -15.81 14.19 -12.79
N THR A 97 -14.53 14.39 -13.19
CA THR A 97 -13.97 15.65 -13.66
C THR A 97 -13.20 15.42 -14.98
N PRO A 98 -13.89 15.12 -16.10
CA PRO A 98 -13.30 14.48 -17.28
C PRO A 98 -12.25 15.33 -18.00
N PHE A 99 -12.30 16.64 -17.85
CA PHE A 99 -11.38 17.57 -18.53
C PHE A 99 -10.31 18.17 -17.59
N SER A 100 -10.29 17.75 -16.33
CA SER A 100 -9.26 18.21 -15.39
C SER A 100 -7.95 17.46 -15.64
N ALA A 101 -6.85 18.21 -15.74
CA ALA A 101 -5.51 17.62 -15.79
C ALA A 101 -5.07 17.21 -14.38
N ILE A 102 -4.69 15.95 -14.22
CA ILE A 102 -4.36 15.33 -12.93
C ILE A 102 -2.92 14.83 -12.95
N VAL A 103 -2.18 15.13 -11.91
CA VAL A 103 -0.82 14.66 -11.66
C VAL A 103 -0.67 14.29 -10.19
N GLY A 104 0.15 13.28 -9.89
CA GLY A 104 0.53 12.93 -8.53
C GLY A 104 0.32 11.46 -8.17
N ALA A 105 1.16 10.97 -7.28
CA ALA A 105 1.07 9.63 -6.70
C ALA A 105 -0.07 9.49 -5.68
N SER A 106 -0.74 10.58 -5.34
CA SER A 106 -1.64 10.67 -4.19
C SER A 106 -2.79 9.66 -4.23
N GLY A 107 -3.38 9.38 -5.40
CA GLY A 107 -4.40 8.35 -5.53
C GLY A 107 -3.90 6.97 -5.05
N ALA A 108 -2.71 6.56 -5.49
CA ALA A 108 -2.09 5.32 -5.01
C ALA A 108 -1.73 5.36 -3.53
N ILE A 109 -1.25 6.50 -3.03
CA ILE A 109 -0.88 6.71 -1.63
C ILE A 109 -2.10 6.65 -0.71
N TYR A 110 -3.25 7.19 -1.13
CA TYR A 110 -4.51 7.02 -0.41
C TYR A 110 -4.88 5.53 -0.28
N GLY A 111 -4.64 4.73 -1.33
CA GLY A 111 -4.73 3.29 -1.26
C GLY A 111 -3.76 2.68 -0.23
N VAL A 112 -2.53 3.16 -0.18
CA VAL A 112 -1.53 2.69 0.82
C VAL A 112 -1.99 3.02 2.24
N VAL A 113 -2.53 4.22 2.48
CA VAL A 113 -3.04 4.62 3.80
C VAL A 113 -4.24 3.78 4.23
N ILE A 114 -5.21 3.51 3.33
CA ILE A 114 -6.34 2.64 3.67
C ILE A 114 -5.89 1.20 3.93
N GLY A 115 -4.90 0.71 3.19
CA GLY A 115 -4.27 -0.59 3.42
C GLY A 115 -3.59 -0.66 4.78
N PHE A 116 -2.86 0.38 5.15
CA PHE A 116 -2.23 0.50 6.47
C PHE A 116 -3.28 0.52 7.58
N ALA A 117 -4.29 1.40 7.49
CA ALA A 117 -5.36 1.53 8.48
C ALA A 117 -6.18 0.23 8.63
N ARG A 118 -6.30 -0.58 7.56
CA ARG A 118 -6.98 -1.88 7.61
C ARG A 118 -6.24 -2.89 8.49
N TYR A 119 -4.91 -2.94 8.44
CA TYR A 119 -4.11 -3.91 9.18
C TYR A 119 -3.70 -3.42 10.57
N TRP A 120 -3.52 -2.11 10.72
CA TRP A 120 -3.09 -1.46 11.97
C TRP A 120 -4.00 -0.27 12.33
N PRO A 121 -5.30 -0.51 12.56
CA PRO A 121 -6.30 0.56 12.72
C PRO A 121 -6.07 1.42 13.97
N ARG A 122 -5.44 0.88 15.00
CA ARG A 122 -5.19 1.57 16.29
C ARG A 122 -3.77 2.11 16.42
N GLU A 123 -2.95 1.98 15.37
CA GLU A 123 -1.60 2.52 15.34
C GLU A 123 -1.64 4.03 15.41
N ASP A 124 -0.85 4.62 16.29
CA ASP A 124 -0.74 6.07 16.44
C ASP A 124 0.24 6.62 15.40
N ILE A 125 -0.27 7.52 14.57
CA ILE A 125 0.49 8.27 13.58
C ILE A 125 0.72 9.66 14.15
N TYR A 126 1.99 10.01 14.38
CA TYR A 126 2.36 11.30 14.97
C TYR A 126 2.42 12.37 13.87
N ILE A 127 1.35 13.17 13.74
CA ILE A 127 1.33 14.33 12.85
C ILE A 127 2.33 15.36 13.39
N TRP A 128 3.27 15.78 12.53
CA TRP A 128 4.38 16.67 12.90
C TRP A 128 5.25 16.16 14.07
N GLY A 129 5.21 14.84 14.34
CA GLY A 129 5.93 14.24 15.46
C GLY A 129 5.35 14.54 16.86
N ILE A 130 4.21 15.24 16.93
CA ILE A 130 3.65 15.74 18.19
C ILE A 130 2.24 15.18 18.44
N LEU A 131 1.34 15.27 17.46
CA LEU A 131 -0.07 14.92 17.61
C LEU A 131 -0.35 13.46 17.22
N PRO A 132 -0.63 12.55 18.17
CA PRO A 132 -0.98 11.17 17.85
C PRO A 132 -2.41 11.10 17.29
N ILE A 133 -2.55 10.53 16.10
CA ILE A 133 -3.84 10.23 15.47
C ILE A 133 -3.83 8.76 15.07
N GLN A 134 -4.85 8.01 15.48
CA GLN A 134 -4.96 6.61 15.08
C GLN A 134 -5.12 6.48 13.56
N ALA A 135 -4.45 5.48 12.97
CA ALA A 135 -4.45 5.26 11.52
C ALA A 135 -5.87 5.17 10.93
N ARG A 136 -6.82 4.57 11.64
CA ARG A 136 -8.23 4.54 11.23
C ARG A 136 -8.86 5.93 11.17
N MET A 137 -8.53 6.81 12.14
CA MET A 137 -9.06 8.17 12.18
C MET A 137 -8.48 9.03 11.07
N LEU A 138 -7.17 8.87 10.79
CA LEU A 138 -6.54 9.49 9.64
C LEU A 138 -7.23 9.08 8.33
N ALA A 139 -7.46 7.78 8.12
CA ALA A 139 -8.14 7.29 6.92
C ALA A 139 -9.57 7.83 6.80
N ILE A 140 -10.35 7.85 7.89
CA ILE A 140 -11.71 8.42 7.92
C ILE A 140 -11.67 9.91 7.57
N PHE A 141 -10.76 10.66 8.18
CA PHE A 141 -10.59 12.10 7.90
C PHE A 141 -10.26 12.35 6.43
N MET A 142 -9.33 11.58 5.84
CA MET A 142 -8.96 11.70 4.44
C MET A 142 -10.15 11.41 3.51
N VAL A 143 -10.96 10.39 3.82
CA VAL A 143 -12.20 10.09 3.06
C VAL A 143 -13.20 11.24 3.17
N ALA A 144 -13.49 11.70 4.40
CA ALA A 144 -14.46 12.76 4.64
C ALA A 144 -14.06 14.07 3.95
N LEU A 145 -12.79 14.45 4.06
CA LEU A 145 -12.25 15.64 3.40
C LEU A 145 -12.37 15.55 1.88
N SER A 146 -11.98 14.40 1.30
CA SER A 146 -12.04 14.20 -0.16
C SER A 146 -13.47 14.16 -0.69
N LEU A 147 -14.43 13.60 0.09
CA LEU A 147 -15.85 13.64 -0.26
C LEU A 147 -16.36 15.07 -0.20
N PHE A 148 -16.16 15.76 0.92
CA PHE A 148 -16.62 17.12 1.10
C PHE A 148 -16.09 18.04 -0.01
N ALA A 149 -14.77 18.09 -0.20
CA ALA A 149 -14.14 18.97 -1.18
C ALA A 149 -14.49 18.56 -2.63
N GLY A 150 -14.56 17.26 -2.94
CA GLY A 150 -14.94 16.79 -4.27
C GLY A 150 -16.37 17.16 -4.66
N PHE A 151 -17.33 17.09 -3.73
CA PHE A 151 -18.74 17.41 -4.02
C PHE A 151 -19.07 18.89 -3.86
N THR A 152 -18.33 19.66 -3.07
CA THR A 152 -18.48 21.12 -2.99
C THR A 152 -17.81 21.85 -4.16
N GLY A 153 -17.07 21.15 -5.02
CA GLY A 153 -16.37 21.74 -6.15
C GLY A 153 -15.20 22.64 -5.72
N ALA A 154 -14.51 22.27 -4.62
CA ALA A 154 -13.36 23.02 -4.16
C ALA A 154 -12.33 23.20 -5.29
N GLN A 155 -11.99 24.45 -5.61
CA GLN A 155 -10.99 24.79 -6.64
C GLN A 155 -9.61 24.97 -6.01
N ASP A 156 -9.21 23.99 -5.20
CA ASP A 156 -7.93 23.98 -4.49
C ASP A 156 -6.80 23.30 -5.30
N GLY A 157 -7.09 22.90 -6.55
CA GLY A 157 -6.15 22.18 -7.41
C GLY A 157 -5.90 20.73 -7.00
N ILE A 158 -6.69 20.18 -6.08
CA ILE A 158 -6.57 18.82 -5.59
C ILE A 158 -7.55 17.88 -6.31
N ALA A 159 -7.05 16.74 -6.79
CA ALA A 159 -7.87 15.75 -7.49
C ALA A 159 -8.61 14.84 -6.51
N HIS A 160 -9.62 15.35 -5.81
CA HIS A 160 -10.35 14.63 -4.76
C HIS A 160 -10.96 13.31 -5.23
N PHE A 161 -11.50 13.26 -6.44
CA PHE A 161 -12.04 12.01 -7.00
C PHE A 161 -10.95 10.97 -7.29
N ALA A 162 -9.73 11.42 -7.66
CA ALA A 162 -8.59 10.50 -7.78
C ALA A 162 -8.20 9.90 -6.42
N HIS A 163 -8.27 10.68 -5.35
CA HIS A 163 -8.03 10.19 -3.99
C HIS A 163 -9.07 9.15 -3.58
N LEU A 164 -10.36 9.45 -3.76
CA LEU A 164 -11.45 8.51 -3.45
C LEU A 164 -11.37 7.23 -4.29
N GLY A 165 -11.02 7.35 -5.57
CA GLY A 165 -10.83 6.21 -6.45
C GLY A 165 -9.70 5.31 -5.97
N GLY A 166 -8.59 5.88 -5.55
CA GLY A 166 -7.46 5.14 -4.98
C GLY A 166 -7.81 4.42 -3.67
N LEU A 167 -8.52 5.08 -2.76
CA LEU A 167 -9.05 4.48 -1.53
C LEU A 167 -9.96 3.27 -1.83
N LEU A 168 -10.94 3.46 -2.71
CA LEU A 168 -11.91 2.44 -3.08
C LEU A 168 -11.22 1.24 -3.72
N ALA A 169 -10.35 1.49 -4.70
CA ALA A 169 -9.60 0.44 -5.37
C ALA A 169 -8.70 -0.33 -4.40
N GLY A 170 -8.05 0.36 -3.46
CA GLY A 170 -7.24 -0.24 -2.42
C GLY A 170 -8.06 -1.16 -1.52
N TRP A 171 -9.21 -0.69 -1.05
CA TRP A 171 -10.11 -1.51 -0.24
C TRP A 171 -10.62 -2.75 -0.97
N VAL A 172 -11.08 -2.61 -2.21
CA VAL A 172 -11.58 -3.71 -3.06
C VAL A 172 -10.47 -4.72 -3.35
N PHE A 173 -9.27 -4.23 -3.69
CA PHE A 173 -8.12 -5.09 -3.96
C PHE A 173 -7.79 -5.96 -2.74
N LEU A 174 -7.64 -5.35 -1.57
CA LEU A 174 -7.28 -6.08 -0.34
C LEU A 174 -8.35 -7.09 0.04
N ARG A 175 -9.64 -6.69 -0.01
CA ARG A 175 -10.76 -7.60 0.27
C ARG A 175 -10.76 -8.83 -0.68
N SER A 176 -10.54 -8.59 -1.97
CA SER A 176 -10.49 -9.63 -2.99
C SER A 176 -9.27 -10.54 -2.82
N TRP A 177 -8.10 -9.95 -2.54
CA TRP A 177 -6.86 -10.68 -2.30
C TRP A 177 -6.95 -11.57 -1.07
N GLU A 178 -7.47 -11.08 0.05
CA GLU A 178 -7.70 -11.85 1.28
C GLU A 178 -8.67 -13.01 1.05
N LYS A 179 -9.80 -12.75 0.34
CA LYS A 179 -10.78 -13.78 0.01
C LYS A 179 -10.14 -14.92 -0.81
N ARG A 180 -9.38 -14.57 -1.85
CA ARG A 180 -8.69 -15.56 -2.69
C ARG A 180 -7.66 -16.35 -1.88
N ARG A 181 -6.96 -15.70 -0.96
CA ARG A 181 -5.96 -16.33 -0.10
C ARG A 181 -6.61 -17.33 0.86
N ARG A 182 -7.72 -16.96 1.52
CA ARG A 182 -8.51 -17.86 2.38
C ARG A 182 -8.98 -19.09 1.61
N GLN A 183 -9.52 -18.90 0.41
CA GLN A 183 -9.99 -20.01 -0.43
C GLN A 183 -8.86 -20.97 -0.84
N ARG A 184 -7.67 -20.47 -1.14
CA ARG A 184 -6.50 -21.32 -1.46
C ARG A 184 -6.04 -22.17 -0.27
N VAL A 185 -6.16 -21.66 0.94
CA VAL A 185 -5.83 -22.40 2.17
C VAL A 185 -6.85 -23.52 2.42
N VAL A 186 -8.14 -23.25 2.25
CA VAL A 186 -9.22 -24.23 2.47
C VAL A 186 -9.22 -25.35 1.39
N ARG A 187 -8.85 -25.03 0.15
CA ARG A 187 -8.83 -25.99 -0.96
C ARG A 187 -7.61 -26.94 -1.00
N ARG A 188 -6.64 -26.80 -0.10
CA ARG A 188 -5.53 -27.79 -0.02
C ARG A 188 -5.99 -29.01 0.75
N PRO A 189 -6.09 -30.22 0.11
CA PRO A 189 -6.63 -31.42 0.76
C PRO A 189 -5.78 -31.87 1.94
N SER A 190 -6.44 -32.46 2.92
CA SER A 190 -5.97 -32.99 4.21
C SER A 190 -4.99 -34.17 4.14
N ALA A 191 -4.37 -34.51 3.02
CA ALA A 191 -3.30 -35.51 2.92
C ALA A 191 -2.03 -35.14 3.74
N ARG A 192 -2.07 -34.03 4.48
CA ARG A 192 -0.94 -33.47 5.24
C ARG A 192 -0.84 -33.91 6.72
N SER A 193 -1.78 -34.64 7.26
CA SER A 193 -1.81 -34.94 8.69
C SER A 193 -0.64 -35.83 9.18
N ARG A 194 -0.07 -36.70 8.34
CA ARG A 194 1.07 -37.55 8.73
C ARG A 194 2.47 -36.95 8.51
N MET A 195 2.61 -35.89 7.73
CA MET A 195 3.89 -35.17 7.54
C MET A 195 3.96 -33.86 8.34
N SER A 196 2.98 -33.55 9.20
CA SER A 196 2.92 -32.25 9.89
C SER A 196 4.01 -32.05 10.94
N GLY A 197 4.37 -33.10 11.68
CA GLY A 197 5.33 -32.99 12.78
C GLY A 197 6.75 -32.60 12.34
N ILE A 198 7.26 -33.18 11.24
CA ILE A 198 8.59 -32.84 10.69
C ILE A 198 8.56 -31.45 10.06
N ARG A 199 7.50 -31.12 9.29
CA ARG A 199 7.34 -29.82 8.67
C ARG A 199 7.11 -28.68 9.66
N ASP A 200 6.49 -28.95 10.80
CA ASP A 200 6.29 -27.95 11.85
C ASP A 200 7.59 -27.66 12.59
N ALA A 201 8.47 -28.65 12.79
CA ALA A 201 9.80 -28.45 13.35
C ALA A 201 10.68 -27.60 12.41
N ASP A 202 10.73 -27.93 11.12
CA ASP A 202 11.46 -27.15 10.10
C ASP A 202 10.91 -25.71 10.00
N ALA A 203 9.59 -25.54 10.09
CA ALA A 203 8.97 -24.22 10.06
C ALA A 203 9.36 -23.40 11.29
N ILE A 204 9.34 -23.96 12.48
CA ILE A 204 9.77 -23.30 13.73
C ILE A 204 11.23 -22.86 13.61
N GLN A 205 12.12 -23.74 13.16
CA GLN A 205 13.54 -23.41 12.99
C GLN A 205 13.74 -22.25 12.01
N ASN A 206 13.04 -22.27 10.88
CA ASN A 206 13.09 -21.19 9.89
C ASN A 206 12.54 -19.85 10.45
N TRP A 207 11.51 -19.91 11.28
CA TRP A 207 10.94 -18.70 11.89
C TRP A 207 11.80 -18.14 13.01
N GLU A 208 12.49 -18.99 13.78
CA GLU A 208 13.45 -18.57 14.80
C GLU A 208 14.68 -17.91 14.20
N ALA A 209 15.08 -18.33 12.98
CA ALA A 209 16.18 -17.76 12.22
C ALA A 209 15.85 -16.42 11.52
N ILE A 210 14.66 -15.87 11.68
CA ILE A 210 14.30 -14.56 11.12
C ILE A 210 15.22 -13.47 11.68
N ARG A 211 15.90 -12.75 10.79
CA ARG A 211 16.76 -11.61 11.14
C ARG A 211 15.92 -10.42 11.57
N ARG A 212 15.74 -10.24 12.87
CA ARG A 212 14.88 -9.20 13.45
C ARG A 212 15.39 -7.79 13.18
N GLU A 213 16.71 -7.62 13.13
CA GLU A 213 17.36 -6.32 12.87
C GLU A 213 17.05 -5.77 11.46
N SER A 214 16.71 -6.64 10.51
CA SER A 214 16.38 -6.27 9.15
C SER A 214 14.90 -5.91 8.95
N LEU A 215 14.05 -6.11 9.97
CA LEU A 215 12.62 -5.84 9.91
C LEU A 215 12.30 -4.46 10.47
N HIS A 216 11.22 -3.86 9.94
CA HIS A 216 10.60 -2.70 10.56
C HIS A 216 10.11 -3.06 11.97
N GLU A 217 10.25 -2.14 12.95
CA GLU A 217 10.00 -2.35 14.38
C GLU A 217 8.68 -3.09 14.67
N ILE A 218 7.60 -2.67 14.04
CA ILE A 218 6.27 -3.23 14.26
C ILE A 218 6.10 -4.64 13.68
N ASN A 219 6.75 -4.94 12.56
CA ASN A 219 6.78 -6.32 12.06
C ASN A 219 7.64 -7.22 12.93
N ARG A 220 8.67 -6.67 13.57
CA ARG A 220 9.47 -7.34 14.59
C ARG A 220 8.62 -7.73 15.79
N GLU A 221 7.85 -6.79 16.34
CA GLU A 221 6.93 -7.05 17.45
C GLU A 221 5.90 -8.14 17.10
N GLU A 222 5.31 -8.10 15.89
CA GLU A 222 4.36 -9.14 15.44
C GLU A 222 5.06 -10.52 15.31
N VAL A 223 6.29 -10.57 14.80
CA VAL A 223 7.08 -11.83 14.74
C VAL A 223 7.32 -12.37 16.15
N ASP A 224 7.77 -11.54 17.09
CA ASP A 224 8.09 -11.96 18.45
C ASP A 224 6.83 -12.42 19.21
N TYR A 225 5.71 -11.72 19.01
CA TYR A 225 4.42 -12.14 19.55
C TYR A 225 4.00 -13.51 19.01
N LEU A 226 4.08 -13.72 17.69
CA LEU A 226 3.67 -14.99 17.08
C LEU A 226 4.60 -16.15 17.46
N LEU A 227 5.90 -15.92 17.57
CA LEU A 227 6.85 -16.94 18.04
C LEU A 227 6.60 -17.30 19.52
N THR A 228 6.29 -16.31 20.35
CA THR A 228 5.89 -16.56 21.74
C THR A 228 4.62 -17.39 21.82
N LYS A 229 3.64 -17.11 20.97
CA LYS A 229 2.39 -17.86 20.85
C LYS A 229 2.66 -19.31 20.42
N VAL A 230 3.55 -19.53 19.46
CA VAL A 230 3.97 -20.86 19.00
C VAL A 230 4.64 -21.64 20.13
N LYS A 231 5.56 -21.02 20.88
CA LYS A 231 6.24 -21.64 22.03
C LYS A 231 5.28 -22.07 23.14
N LYS A 232 4.25 -21.28 23.41
CA LYS A 232 3.27 -21.56 24.47
C LYS A 232 2.17 -22.55 24.07
N MET A 233 1.68 -22.49 22.85
CA MET A 233 0.46 -23.17 22.41
C MET A 233 0.65 -24.06 21.17
N GLY A 234 1.88 -24.16 20.64
CA GLY A 234 2.20 -24.94 19.44
C GLY A 234 1.80 -24.26 18.14
N VAL A 235 2.31 -24.79 17.02
CA VAL A 235 2.09 -24.25 15.65
C VAL A 235 0.61 -24.26 15.25
N GLY A 236 -0.18 -25.19 15.75
CA GLY A 236 -1.62 -25.27 15.50
C GLY A 236 -2.42 -24.08 16.01
N SER A 237 -1.88 -23.28 16.94
CA SER A 237 -2.51 -22.05 17.44
C SER A 237 -2.49 -20.89 16.46
N LEU A 238 -1.62 -20.95 15.44
CA LEU A 238 -1.52 -19.92 14.43
C LEU A 238 -2.64 -20.00 13.40
N THR A 239 -3.24 -18.85 13.07
CA THR A 239 -4.09 -18.77 11.89
C THR A 239 -3.27 -18.97 10.61
N ALA A 240 -3.92 -19.34 9.51
CA ALA A 240 -3.25 -19.47 8.21
C ALA A 240 -2.57 -18.17 7.74
N GLU A 241 -3.13 -17.02 8.16
CA GLU A 241 -2.56 -15.69 7.86
C GLU A 241 -1.30 -15.42 8.69
N GLN A 242 -1.33 -15.76 9.98
CA GLN A 242 -0.20 -15.63 10.89
C GLN A 242 0.97 -16.53 10.44
N ARG A 243 0.69 -17.78 10.09
CA ARG A 243 1.70 -18.70 9.56
C ARG A 243 2.33 -18.18 8.28
N ALA A 244 1.51 -17.72 7.34
CA ALA A 244 2.02 -17.17 6.09
C ALA A 244 2.74 -15.82 6.26
N PHE A 245 2.47 -15.07 7.32
CA PHE A 245 3.26 -13.90 7.69
C PHE A 245 4.66 -14.33 8.13
N LEU A 246 4.79 -15.27 9.07
CA LEU A 246 6.08 -15.81 9.50
C LEU A 246 6.88 -16.40 8.33
N ASP A 247 6.21 -17.18 7.44
CA ASP A 247 6.85 -17.76 6.25
C ASP A 247 7.42 -16.68 5.30
N ARG A 248 6.81 -15.50 5.23
CA ARG A 248 7.34 -14.38 4.43
C ARG A 248 8.53 -13.71 5.09
N MET A 249 8.47 -13.52 6.41
CA MET A 249 9.56 -12.90 7.15
C MET A 249 10.80 -13.79 7.20
N ALA A 250 10.63 -15.12 7.13
CA ALA A 250 11.71 -16.10 7.11
C ALA A 250 12.42 -16.23 5.74
N LYS A 251 11.86 -15.67 4.65
CA LYS A 251 12.54 -15.73 3.35
C LYS A 251 13.72 -14.77 3.31
N PRO A 252 14.91 -15.20 2.87
CA PRO A 252 16.04 -14.30 2.64
C PRO A 252 15.64 -13.24 1.60
N ARG A 253 16.03 -12.01 1.84
CA ARG A 253 15.82 -10.86 0.94
C ARG A 253 16.95 -10.74 -0.06
#